data_7b6f23dd256b1ad166ea5378ad18e506
#
_entry.id   7b6f23dd256b1ad166ea5378ad18e506
#
_cell.length_a   1.000
_cell.length_b   1.000
_cell.length_c   1.000
_cell.angle_alpha   90.00
_cell.angle_beta   90.00
_cell.angle_gamma   90.00
#
_symmetry.space_group_name_H-M   'P 1'
#
loop_
_entity.id
_entity.type
_entity.pdbx_description
1 polymer ?
#
loop_
_entity_poly.entity_id
_entity_poly.type
_entity_poly.pdbx_seq_one_letter_code
_entity_poly.pdbx_strand_id
1 'polypeptide(L)' 'MVNKLQNVKENEYYVIKSLSMMNYLVRNGFDVLKVGDNEFYPDLKVFLFADSLELRRCMESFRRG' A
#
# COMPACT_ATOMS: atom_id res chain seq x y z
N MET A 1 -14.65 -16.23 13.78
CA MET A 1 -14.50 -15.81 13.45
C MET A 1 -14.40 -15.31 12.83
N VAL A 2 -14.60 -15.21 12.62
CA VAL A 2 -14.59 -14.68 12.04
C VAL A 2 -14.21 -14.13 11.49
N ASN A 3 -14.16 -14.08 11.44
CA ASN A 3 -13.94 -13.41 10.87
C ASN A 3 -13.00 -12.64 10.57
N LYS A 4 -12.20 -13.20 10.30
CA LYS A 4 -11.09 -12.46 9.99
C LYS A 4 -11.24 -11.64 8.83
N LEU A 5 -11.92 -12.12 7.85
CA LEU A 5 -12.17 -11.36 6.66
C LEU A 5 -12.96 -10.15 6.96
N GLN A 6 -13.83 -10.28 7.92
CA GLN A 6 -14.59 -9.15 8.27
C GLN A 6 -13.81 -8.16 9.03
N ASN A 7 -12.67 -8.59 9.51
CA ASN A 7 -11.84 -7.72 10.30
C ASN A 7 -10.75 -7.08 9.53
N VAL A 8 -10.83 -7.10 8.24
CA VAL A 8 -9.87 -6.35 7.47
C VAL A 8 -10.07 -4.90 7.80
N LYS A 9 -9.09 -4.31 8.39
CA LYS A 9 -9.19 -2.97 8.89
C LYS A 9 -8.21 -2.10 8.19
N GLU A 10 -8.31 -0.84 8.45
CA GLU A 10 -7.39 0.08 7.84
C GLU A 10 -5.97 -0.21 8.19
N ASN A 11 -5.74 -0.76 9.38
CA ASN A 11 -4.37 -1.06 9.74
C ASN A 11 -3.84 -2.31 9.06
N GLU A 12 -4.68 -3.00 8.30
CA GLU A 12 -4.22 -4.11 7.50
C GLU A 12 -3.83 -3.67 6.12
N TYR A 13 -3.99 -2.41 5.81
CA TYR A 13 -3.54 -1.86 4.55
C TYR A 13 -2.32 -1.00 4.82
N TYR A 14 -1.44 -0.99 3.87
CA TYR A 14 -0.30 -0.09 3.93
C TYR A 14 -0.56 1.04 2.95
N VAL A 15 -0.50 2.26 3.44
CA VAL A 15 -0.81 3.43 2.63
C VAL A 15 0.46 3.95 2.00
N ILE A 16 0.48 3.97 0.68
CA ILE A 16 1.62 4.47 -0.09
C ILE A 16 1.23 5.79 -0.72
N LYS A 17 2.00 6.81 -0.45
CA LYS A 17 1.70 8.15 -0.97
C LYS A 17 2.57 8.53 -2.15
N SER A 18 3.61 7.77 -2.39
CA SER A 18 4.55 8.07 -3.46
C SER A 18 4.19 7.30 -4.71
N LEU A 19 4.05 8.00 -5.81
CA LEU A 19 3.75 7.36 -7.08
C LEU A 19 4.87 6.44 -7.52
N SER A 20 6.12 6.86 -7.33
CA SER A 20 7.25 6.02 -7.75
C SER A 20 7.33 4.75 -6.90
N MET A 21 7.04 4.85 -5.62
CA MET A 21 7.01 3.65 -4.79
C MET A 21 5.88 2.73 -5.22
N MET A 22 4.71 3.30 -5.51
CA MET A 22 3.58 2.50 -5.97
C MET A 22 3.94 1.75 -7.24
N ASN A 23 4.55 2.44 -8.20
CA ASN A 23 4.96 1.80 -9.44
C ASN A 23 5.97 0.70 -9.20
N TYR A 24 6.90 0.92 -8.31
CA TYR A 24 7.91 -0.08 -7.99
C TYR A 24 7.25 -1.34 -7.41
N LEU A 25 6.31 -1.15 -6.50
CA LEU A 25 5.63 -2.28 -5.88
C LEU A 25 4.79 -3.04 -6.90
N VAL A 26 4.10 -2.35 -7.78
CA VAL A 26 3.29 -3.01 -8.80
C VAL A 26 4.20 -3.83 -9.72
N ARG A 27 5.34 -3.29 -10.10
CA ARG A 27 6.27 -4.03 -10.94
C ARG A 27 6.79 -5.28 -10.26
N ASN A 28 6.81 -5.28 -8.94
CA ASN A 28 7.28 -6.42 -8.18
C ASN A 28 6.16 -7.37 -7.78
N GLY A 29 4.99 -7.20 -8.37
CA GLY A 29 3.92 -8.17 -8.21
C GLY A 29 2.91 -7.86 -7.14
N PHE A 30 2.98 -6.69 -6.55
CA PHE A 30 1.99 -6.30 -5.53
C PHE A 30 0.87 -5.54 -6.19
N ASP A 31 -0.35 -5.74 -5.70
CA ASP A 31 -1.53 -5.13 -6.29
C ASP A 31 -2.00 -3.94 -5.48
N VAL A 32 -2.40 -2.90 -6.18
CA VAL A 32 -3.06 -1.78 -5.53
C VAL A 32 -4.49 -2.20 -5.27
N LEU A 33 -4.87 -2.28 -4.00
CA LEU A 33 -6.20 -2.72 -3.65
C LEU A 33 -7.22 -1.60 -3.75
N LYS A 34 -6.76 -0.38 -3.48
CA LYS A 34 -7.68 0.74 -3.49
C LYS A 34 -6.88 2.02 -3.69
N VAL A 35 -7.46 2.97 -4.39
CA VAL A 35 -6.89 4.30 -4.55
C VAL A 35 -7.79 5.25 -3.80
N GLY A 36 -7.21 6.06 -2.94
CA GLY A 36 -7.97 7.00 -2.15
C GLY A 36 -7.46 8.41 -2.32
N ASP A 37 -8.14 9.33 -1.68
CA ASP A 37 -7.75 10.72 -1.71
C ASP A 37 -6.87 11.02 -0.51
N ASN A 38 -5.94 11.95 -0.72
CA ASN A 38 -5.13 12.41 0.38
C ASN A 38 -5.94 13.44 1.16
N GLU A 39 -5.99 13.27 2.47
CA GLU A 39 -6.77 14.12 3.32
C GLU A 39 -6.34 15.57 3.29
N PHE A 40 -5.05 15.78 3.18
CA PHE A 40 -4.48 17.13 3.26
C PHE A 40 -4.19 17.76 1.91
N TYR A 41 -4.04 16.94 0.89
CA TYR A 41 -3.67 17.42 -0.44
C TYR A 41 -4.58 16.77 -1.45
N PRO A 42 -5.72 17.40 -1.72
CA PRO A 42 -6.73 16.76 -2.58
C PRO A 42 -6.25 16.42 -3.97
N ASP A 43 -5.20 17.08 -4.44
CA ASP A 43 -4.67 16.79 -5.77
C ASP A 43 -3.83 15.53 -5.81
N LEU A 44 -3.51 14.98 -4.66
CA LEU A 44 -2.67 13.80 -4.59
C LEU A 44 -3.51 12.60 -4.23
N LYS A 45 -3.04 11.44 -4.65
CA LYS A 45 -3.74 10.19 -4.34
C LYS A 45 -2.89 9.33 -3.42
N VAL A 46 -3.55 8.45 -2.72
CA VAL A 46 -2.87 7.45 -1.93
C VAL A 46 -3.26 6.08 -2.46
N PHE A 47 -2.36 5.12 -2.31
CA PHE A 47 -2.54 3.78 -2.84
C PHE A 47 -2.45 2.80 -1.69
N LEU A 48 -3.45 1.94 -1.58
CA LEU A 48 -3.51 1.00 -0.47
C LEU A 48 -3.14 -0.38 -0.95
N PHE A 49 -2.17 -0.97 -0.27
CA PHE A 49 -1.71 -2.33 -0.53
C PHE A 49 -2.00 -3.17 0.69
N ALA A 50 -2.13 -4.47 0.52
CA ALA A 50 -2.21 -5.36 1.66
C ALA A 50 -0.88 -5.31 2.39
N ASP A 51 -0.93 -5.05 3.70
CA ASP A 51 0.29 -4.98 4.49
C ASP A 51 0.83 -6.39 4.68
N SER A 52 2.10 -6.57 4.37
CA SER A 52 2.74 -7.86 4.55
C SER A 52 4.23 -7.63 4.73
N LEU A 53 4.88 -8.66 5.24
CA LEU A 53 6.31 -8.60 5.41
C LEU A 53 7.00 -8.47 4.06
N GLU A 54 6.49 -9.19 3.07
CA GLU A 54 7.05 -9.13 1.73
C GLU A 54 6.95 -7.74 1.15
N LEU A 55 5.81 -7.08 1.38
CA LEU A 55 5.64 -5.72 0.90
C LEU A 55 6.67 -4.79 1.53
N ARG A 56 6.85 -4.91 2.82
CA ARG A 56 7.78 -4.05 3.53
C ARG A 56 9.22 -4.30 3.10
N ARG A 57 9.56 -5.54 2.83
CA ARG A 57 10.90 -5.85 2.33
C ARG A 57 11.12 -5.28 0.95
N CYS A 58 10.11 -5.34 0.12
CA CYS A 58 10.20 -4.77 -1.21
C CYS A 58 10.39 -3.26 -1.13
N MET A 59 9.67 -2.61 -0.23
CA MET A 59 9.82 -1.19 -0.03
C MET A 59 11.21 -0.83 0.43
N GLU A 60 11.78 -1.67 1.27
CA GLU A 60 13.12 -1.44 1.74
C GLU A 60 14.13 -1.51 0.62
N SER A 61 13.95 -2.45 -0.28
CA SER A 61 14.80 -2.55 -1.45
C SER A 61 14.74 -1.30 -2.31
N PHE A 62 13.58 -0.74 -2.45
CA PHE A 62 13.41 0.49 -3.20
C PHE A 62 14.21 1.62 -2.56
N ARG A 63 14.12 1.72 -1.26
CA ARG A 63 14.81 2.79 -0.54
C ARG A 63 16.31 2.65 -0.58
N ARG A 64 16.80 1.42 -0.63
CA ARG A 64 18.24 1.21 -0.69
C ARG A 64 18.79 1.39 -2.07
N GLY A 65 18.01 1.09 -3.04
CA GLY A 65 18.42 1.16 -4.40
C GLY A 65 18.24 2.50 -4.99
#